data_1f1ed64b0ca9becb79ab63ce76f5d07b
#
_entry.id   1f1ed64b0ca9becb79ab63ce76f5d07b
#
_cell.length_a   1.000
_cell.length_b   1.000
_cell.length_c   1.000
_cell.angle_alpha   90.00
_cell.angle_beta   90.00
_cell.angle_gamma   90.00
#
_symmetry.space_group_name_H-M   'P 1'
#
loop_
_entity.id
_entity.type
_entity.pdbx_description
1 polymer ?
#
loop_
_entity_poly.entity_id
_entity_poly.type
_entity_poly.pdbx_seq_one_letter_code
_entity_poly.pdbx_strand_id
1 'polypeptide(L)'
;MLVVSVAVFVIYGFIRKDWLEAILFALSVAVGITPSMLPMIVNVNLTRGTKVLAKKKTLVKNINSIQNLGAIDVLCTDKTGTLTEDKIVLQKYIDVNGNEDTSILEYAYLNSYFGTGMKNLVDRAIIIYGNEKNVKEIVNDYTKIDEIPFDYTRKRMSVVVKSNKNNGYRMFTKGALEEILKVCTKVKYNGHVNELTPE
;
A
#
# COMPACT_ATOMS: atom_id res chain seq x y z
N MET A 1 -17.15 29.98 -28.97
CA MET A 1 -18.45 30.09 -29.65
C MET A 1 -18.55 31.38 -30.42
N LEU A 2 -18.49 32.53 -29.78
CA LEU A 2 -18.64 33.84 -30.43
C LEU A 2 -17.67 34.02 -31.61
N VAL A 3 -16.40 33.63 -31.44
CA VAL A 3 -15.39 33.67 -32.49
C VAL A 3 -15.74 32.78 -33.68
N VAL A 4 -16.24 31.58 -33.46
CA VAL A 4 -16.65 30.63 -34.53
C VAL A 4 -17.87 31.18 -35.26
N SER A 5 -18.90 31.67 -34.55
CA SER A 5 -20.10 32.22 -35.15
C SER A 5 -19.80 33.49 -36.00
N VAL A 6 -18.91 34.35 -35.50
CA VAL A 6 -18.45 35.55 -36.26
C VAL A 6 -17.64 35.13 -37.49
N ALA A 7 -16.75 34.12 -37.36
CA ALA A 7 -16.00 33.63 -38.51
C ALA A 7 -16.93 33.04 -39.59
N VAL A 8 -17.92 32.24 -39.18
CA VAL A 8 -18.92 31.65 -40.09
C VAL A 8 -19.74 32.76 -40.77
N PHE A 9 -20.21 33.76 -40.01
CA PHE A 9 -20.92 34.91 -40.54
C PHE A 9 -20.14 35.64 -41.64
N VAL A 10 -18.88 35.97 -41.34
CA VAL A 10 -18.03 36.71 -42.27
C VAL A 10 -17.75 35.87 -43.53
N ILE A 11 -17.33 34.60 -43.37
CA ILE A 11 -17.00 33.73 -44.50
C ILE A 11 -18.24 33.52 -45.40
N TYR A 12 -19.38 33.18 -44.80
CA TYR A 12 -20.60 32.91 -45.56
C TYR A 12 -21.15 34.19 -46.25
N GLY A 13 -21.09 35.36 -45.57
CA GLY A 13 -21.49 36.65 -46.12
C GLY A 13 -20.67 37.07 -47.35
N PHE A 14 -19.35 36.83 -47.33
CA PHE A 14 -18.50 37.08 -48.48
C PHE A 14 -18.72 36.15 -49.66
N ILE A 15 -19.01 34.85 -49.38
CA ILE A 15 -19.20 33.84 -50.43
C ILE A 15 -20.54 34.02 -51.11
N ARG A 16 -21.62 34.21 -50.34
CA ARG A 16 -23.01 34.27 -50.87
C ARG A 16 -23.45 35.69 -51.21
N LYS A 17 -22.77 36.71 -50.72
CA LYS A 17 -23.14 38.12 -50.86
C LYS A 17 -24.51 38.49 -50.31
N ASP A 18 -25.10 37.60 -49.48
CA ASP A 18 -26.36 37.82 -48.76
C ASP A 18 -26.09 37.80 -47.25
N TRP A 19 -26.10 39.00 -46.69
CA TRP A 19 -25.76 39.20 -45.27
C TRP A 19 -26.90 38.77 -44.34
N LEU A 20 -28.16 38.77 -44.82
CA LEU A 20 -29.29 38.35 -44.02
C LEU A 20 -29.25 36.84 -43.83
N GLU A 21 -29.06 36.10 -44.92
CA GLU A 21 -28.89 34.65 -44.87
C GLU A 21 -27.67 34.22 -44.03
N ALA A 22 -26.58 35.01 -44.13
CA ALA A 22 -25.37 34.77 -43.34
C ALA A 22 -25.60 34.90 -41.83
N ILE A 23 -26.41 35.88 -41.39
CA ILE A 23 -26.78 36.06 -39.98
C ILE A 23 -27.62 34.85 -39.51
N LEU A 24 -28.62 34.48 -40.24
CA LEU A 24 -29.50 33.36 -39.89
C LEU A 24 -28.73 32.03 -39.81
N PHE A 25 -27.81 31.80 -40.74
CA PHE A 25 -26.94 30.63 -40.72
C PHE A 25 -25.99 30.62 -39.53
N ALA A 26 -25.32 31.77 -39.26
CA ALA A 26 -24.42 31.91 -38.12
C ALA A 26 -25.14 31.70 -36.76
N LEU A 27 -26.37 32.20 -36.63
CA LEU A 27 -27.22 31.98 -35.46
C LEU A 27 -27.60 30.50 -35.33
N SER A 28 -27.98 29.84 -36.41
CA SER A 28 -28.30 28.41 -36.40
C SER A 28 -27.12 27.54 -35.96
N VAL A 29 -25.92 27.88 -36.45
CA VAL A 29 -24.67 27.22 -36.03
C VAL A 29 -24.39 27.49 -34.54
N ALA A 30 -24.55 28.73 -34.07
CA ALA A 30 -24.34 29.08 -32.66
C ALA A 30 -25.27 28.29 -31.73
N VAL A 31 -26.56 28.21 -32.07
CA VAL A 31 -27.56 27.45 -31.28
C VAL A 31 -27.29 25.96 -31.35
N GLY A 32 -26.93 25.41 -32.53
CA GLY A 32 -26.64 23.98 -32.68
C GLY A 32 -25.42 23.47 -31.93
N ILE A 33 -24.39 24.33 -31.80
CA ILE A 33 -23.15 23.94 -31.09
C ILE A 33 -23.30 24.09 -29.56
N THR A 34 -24.19 24.98 -29.08
CA THR A 34 -24.32 25.30 -27.64
C THR A 34 -24.57 24.06 -26.75
N PRO A 35 -25.50 23.14 -27.05
CA PRO A 35 -25.73 21.98 -26.20
C PRO A 35 -24.54 21.03 -26.10
N SER A 36 -23.74 20.88 -27.14
CA SER A 36 -22.58 20.00 -27.16
C SER A 36 -21.36 20.53 -26.36
N MET A 37 -21.34 21.84 -26.11
CA MET A 37 -20.23 22.45 -25.34
C MET A 37 -20.32 22.29 -23.82
N LEU A 38 -21.51 22.09 -23.28
CA LEU A 38 -21.70 21.95 -21.82
C LEU A 38 -20.94 20.74 -21.26
N PRO A 39 -21.03 19.54 -21.83
CA PRO A 39 -20.22 18.40 -21.37
C PRO A 39 -18.71 18.66 -21.47
N MET A 40 -18.27 19.36 -22.50
CA MET A 40 -16.85 19.68 -22.68
C MET A 40 -16.35 20.62 -21.59
N ILE A 41 -17.10 21.67 -21.23
CA ILE A 41 -16.75 22.61 -20.15
C ILE A 41 -16.68 21.87 -18.81
N VAL A 42 -17.64 21.00 -18.53
CA VAL A 42 -17.65 20.17 -17.31
C VAL A 42 -16.41 19.29 -17.26
N ASN A 43 -16.09 18.58 -18.34
CA ASN A 43 -14.92 17.70 -18.41
C ASN A 43 -13.60 18.45 -18.23
N VAL A 44 -13.46 19.63 -18.81
CA VAL A 44 -12.26 20.47 -18.63
C VAL A 44 -12.11 20.90 -17.17
N ASN A 45 -13.19 21.32 -16.51
CA ASN A 45 -13.17 21.71 -15.11
C ASN A 45 -12.85 20.53 -14.18
N LEU A 46 -13.44 19.35 -14.43
CA LEU A 46 -13.15 18.13 -13.67
C LEU A 46 -11.69 17.70 -13.85
N THR A 47 -11.16 17.80 -15.07
CA THR A 47 -9.75 17.48 -15.35
C THR A 47 -8.81 18.44 -14.61
N ARG A 48 -9.15 19.73 -14.54
CA ARG A 48 -8.39 20.68 -13.72
C ARG A 48 -8.44 20.34 -12.25
N GLY A 49 -9.61 19.98 -11.72
CA GLY A 49 -9.79 19.51 -10.35
C GLY A 49 -8.95 18.26 -10.05
N THR A 50 -8.97 17.26 -10.94
CA THR A 50 -8.13 16.05 -10.84
C THR A 50 -6.64 16.40 -10.75
N LYS A 51 -6.17 17.36 -11.58
CA LYS A 51 -4.77 17.79 -11.58
C LYS A 51 -4.37 18.46 -10.26
N VAL A 52 -5.27 19.22 -9.64
CA VAL A 52 -5.04 19.83 -8.31
C VAL A 52 -4.98 18.75 -7.23
N LEU A 53 -5.88 17.77 -7.25
CA LEU A 53 -5.89 16.65 -6.32
C LEU A 53 -4.63 15.78 -6.46
N ALA A 54 -4.18 15.52 -7.70
CA ALA A 54 -2.95 14.79 -7.97
C ALA A 54 -1.71 15.47 -7.36
N LYS A 55 -1.63 16.81 -7.41
CA LYS A 55 -0.56 17.57 -6.73
C LYS A 55 -0.60 17.38 -5.21
N LYS A 56 -1.77 17.11 -4.64
CA LYS A 56 -1.97 16.78 -3.22
C LYS A 56 -1.83 15.27 -2.94
N LYS A 57 -1.20 14.51 -3.86
CA LYS A 57 -0.98 13.06 -3.75
C LYS A 57 -2.27 12.23 -3.70
N THR A 58 -3.37 12.75 -4.20
CA THR A 58 -4.65 12.04 -4.28
C THR A 58 -4.87 11.53 -5.70
N LEU A 59 -5.02 10.21 -5.85
CA LEU A 59 -5.32 9.58 -7.13
C LEU A 59 -6.83 9.46 -7.33
N VAL A 60 -7.35 10.16 -8.33
CA VAL A 60 -8.77 10.08 -8.72
C VAL A 60 -8.97 8.94 -9.71
N LYS A 61 -9.69 7.89 -9.32
CA LYS A 61 -10.00 6.75 -10.19
C LYS A 61 -11.18 7.02 -11.14
N ASN A 62 -12.14 7.84 -10.70
CA ASN A 62 -13.29 8.24 -11.50
C ASN A 62 -13.45 9.76 -11.46
N ILE A 63 -13.28 10.40 -12.59
CA ILE A 63 -13.32 11.88 -12.71
C ILE A 63 -14.70 12.43 -12.31
N ASN A 64 -15.78 11.73 -12.64
CA ASN A 64 -17.12 12.19 -12.31
C ASN A 64 -17.39 12.23 -10.80
N SER A 65 -16.68 11.42 -10.00
CA SER A 65 -16.83 11.42 -8.55
C SER A 65 -16.34 12.70 -7.88
N ILE A 66 -15.56 13.53 -8.58
CA ILE A 66 -15.07 14.82 -8.04
C ILE A 66 -16.23 15.77 -7.74
N GLN A 67 -17.29 15.73 -8.54
CA GLN A 67 -18.47 16.58 -8.33
C GLN A 67 -19.15 16.27 -7.00
N ASN A 68 -19.17 14.99 -6.60
CA ASN A 68 -19.80 14.55 -5.36
C ASN A 68 -18.96 14.86 -4.12
N LEU A 69 -17.63 14.99 -4.27
CA LEU A 69 -16.72 15.26 -3.15
C LEU A 69 -17.04 16.57 -2.41
N GLY A 70 -17.54 17.58 -3.12
CA GLY A 70 -17.92 18.87 -2.52
C GLY A 70 -19.31 18.87 -1.85
N ALA A 71 -20.08 17.80 -2.01
CA ALA A 71 -21.46 17.68 -1.53
C ALA A 71 -21.66 16.56 -0.49
N ILE A 72 -20.55 15.94 -0.01
CA ILE A 72 -20.64 14.89 1.01
C ILE A 72 -20.78 15.51 2.39
N ASP A 73 -21.75 15.01 3.16
CA ASP A 73 -21.98 15.39 4.55
C ASP A 73 -21.43 14.33 5.52
N VAL A 74 -21.29 13.09 5.06
CA VAL A 74 -20.83 11.96 5.87
C VAL A 74 -19.70 11.24 5.14
N LEU A 75 -18.56 11.09 5.82
CA LEU A 75 -17.41 10.33 5.34
C LEU A 75 -17.23 9.07 6.18
N CYS A 76 -17.45 7.90 5.57
CA CYS A 76 -17.10 6.62 6.18
C CYS A 76 -15.70 6.22 5.75
N THR A 77 -14.81 6.00 6.69
CA THR A 77 -13.43 5.61 6.42
C THR A 77 -13.02 4.44 7.29
N ASP A 78 -12.14 3.59 6.74
CA ASP A 78 -11.48 2.56 7.53
C ASP A 78 -10.39 3.21 8.42
N LYS A 79 -10.08 2.56 9.53
CA LYS A 79 -9.04 3.01 10.46
C LYS A 79 -7.65 2.66 9.93
N THR A 80 -7.44 1.38 9.60
CA THR A 80 -6.11 0.83 9.36
C THR A 80 -5.63 1.13 7.93
N GLY A 81 -4.46 1.77 7.81
CA GLY A 81 -3.90 2.16 6.52
C GLY A 81 -4.59 3.35 5.85
N THR A 82 -5.61 3.95 6.49
CA THR A 82 -6.31 5.14 6.01
C THR A 82 -6.14 6.31 6.98
N LEU A 83 -6.53 6.14 8.24
CA LEU A 83 -6.35 7.14 9.29
C LEU A 83 -5.06 6.95 10.07
N THR A 84 -4.49 5.75 10.05
CA THR A 84 -3.22 5.43 10.71
C THR A 84 -2.12 5.27 9.67
N GLU A 85 -0.89 5.59 10.07
CA GLU A 85 0.29 5.25 9.28
C GLU A 85 0.42 3.72 9.19
N ASP A 86 0.79 3.22 7.99
CA ASP A 86 1.13 1.82 7.75
C ASP A 86 2.50 1.50 8.37
N LYS A 87 2.60 1.71 9.70
CA LYS A 87 3.83 1.51 10.45
C LYS A 87 3.56 0.62 11.66
N ILE A 88 4.23 -0.52 11.68
CA ILE A 88 4.27 -1.41 12.84
C ILE A 88 5.57 -1.15 13.59
N VAL A 89 5.51 -1.10 14.91
CA VAL A 89 6.66 -0.94 15.79
C VAL A 89 6.72 -2.13 16.74
N LEU A 90 7.90 -2.76 16.84
CA LEU A 90 8.13 -3.80 17.83
C LEU A 90 8.20 -3.18 19.21
N GLN A 91 7.30 -3.55 20.11
CA GLN A 91 7.26 -3.04 21.47
C GLN A 91 7.99 -3.93 22.47
N LYS A 92 7.83 -5.26 22.35
CA LYS A 92 8.36 -6.23 23.29
C LYS A 92 8.80 -7.51 22.58
N TYR A 93 9.80 -8.16 23.11
CA TYR A 93 10.30 -9.48 22.75
C TYR A 93 10.46 -10.30 24.04
N ILE A 94 9.42 -11.05 24.35
CA ILE A 94 9.25 -11.69 25.66
C ILE A 94 9.21 -13.23 25.54
N ASP A 95 9.71 -13.89 26.57
CA ASP A 95 9.55 -15.33 26.76
C ASP A 95 8.12 -15.70 27.20
N VAL A 96 7.87 -16.98 27.43
CA VAL A 96 6.55 -17.50 27.85
C VAL A 96 6.11 -17.02 29.24
N ASN A 97 7.02 -16.48 30.05
CA ASN A 97 6.74 -15.89 31.36
C ASN A 97 6.56 -14.38 31.31
N GLY A 98 6.71 -13.77 30.14
CA GLY A 98 6.60 -12.33 29.94
C GLY A 98 7.90 -11.55 30.21
N ASN A 99 9.04 -12.22 30.40
CA ASN A 99 10.33 -11.58 30.56
C ASN A 99 11.00 -11.29 29.22
N GLU A 100 11.70 -10.17 29.12
CA GLU A 100 12.48 -9.87 27.92
C GLU A 100 13.63 -10.86 27.75
N ASP A 101 13.74 -11.46 26.54
CA ASP A 101 14.83 -12.36 26.18
C ASP A 101 15.41 -12.00 24.82
N THR A 102 16.63 -11.48 24.82
CA THR A 102 17.35 -11.06 23.62
C THR A 102 17.47 -12.17 22.58
N SER A 103 17.55 -13.45 23.00
CA SER A 103 17.63 -14.55 22.05
C SER A 103 16.38 -14.66 21.15
N ILE A 104 15.22 -14.25 21.65
CA ILE A 104 13.97 -14.22 20.86
C ILE A 104 14.06 -13.15 19.78
N LEU A 105 14.56 -11.98 20.14
CA LEU A 105 14.79 -10.90 19.16
C LEU A 105 15.80 -11.34 18.08
N GLU A 106 16.88 -11.99 18.47
CA GLU A 106 17.89 -12.55 17.56
C GLU A 106 17.28 -13.53 16.56
N TYR A 107 16.48 -14.49 17.03
CA TYR A 107 15.85 -15.49 16.18
C TYR A 107 14.78 -14.87 15.26
N ALA A 108 14.00 -13.94 15.76
CA ALA A 108 13.04 -13.18 14.96
C ALA A 108 13.75 -12.35 13.90
N TYR A 109 14.87 -11.72 14.24
CA TYR A 109 15.70 -10.95 13.32
C TYR A 109 16.26 -11.83 12.20
N LEU A 110 16.86 -12.97 12.54
CA LEU A 110 17.41 -13.92 11.56
C LEU A 110 16.32 -14.41 10.59
N ASN A 111 15.15 -14.78 11.11
CA ASN A 111 14.03 -15.22 10.27
C ASN A 111 13.57 -14.09 9.32
N SER A 112 13.43 -12.85 9.82
CA SER A 112 12.98 -11.71 9.01
C SER A 112 14.06 -11.22 8.04
N TYR A 113 15.34 -11.35 8.38
CA TYR A 113 16.46 -10.95 7.54
C TYR A 113 16.65 -11.90 6.36
N PHE A 114 16.70 -13.20 6.62
CA PHE A 114 16.95 -14.23 5.61
C PHE A 114 15.70 -14.63 4.81
N GLY A 115 14.50 -14.32 5.28
CA GLY A 115 13.27 -14.50 4.51
C GLY A 115 13.32 -13.70 3.20
N THR A 116 13.07 -14.38 2.08
CA THR A 116 12.97 -13.76 0.75
C THR A 116 11.51 -13.41 0.42
N GLY A 117 11.31 -12.57 -0.57
CA GLY A 117 10.00 -12.09 -0.94
C GLY A 117 9.69 -10.69 -0.39
N MET A 118 8.44 -10.29 -0.48
CA MET A 118 8.00 -8.98 -0.02
C MET A 118 7.97 -8.98 1.50
N LYS A 119 8.94 -8.29 2.14
CA LYS A 119 8.95 -8.13 3.60
C LYS A 119 7.70 -7.40 4.03
N ASN A 120 6.89 -8.06 4.86
CA ASN A 120 5.70 -7.46 5.42
C ASN A 120 6.07 -6.39 6.48
N LEU A 121 5.08 -5.68 6.99
CA LEU A 121 5.29 -4.62 7.97
C LEU A 121 5.91 -5.13 9.28
N VAL A 122 5.57 -6.36 9.69
CA VAL A 122 6.12 -7.00 10.89
C VAL A 122 7.61 -7.29 10.69
N ASP A 123 8.01 -7.84 9.53
CA ASP A 123 9.41 -8.09 9.22
C ASP A 123 10.25 -6.81 9.23
N ARG A 124 9.70 -5.74 8.67
CA ARG A 124 10.36 -4.42 8.67
C ARG A 124 10.53 -3.90 10.08
N ALA A 125 9.50 -4.01 10.93
CA ALA A 125 9.56 -3.59 12.31
C ALA A 125 10.64 -4.33 13.11
N ILE A 126 10.71 -5.66 12.95
CA ILE A 126 11.73 -6.49 13.60
C ILE A 126 13.14 -6.10 13.14
N ILE A 127 13.33 -5.88 11.83
CA ILE A 127 14.65 -5.51 11.29
C ILE A 127 15.07 -4.11 11.78
N ILE A 128 14.16 -3.12 11.76
CA ILE A 128 14.45 -1.77 12.21
C ILE A 128 14.86 -1.80 13.69
N TYR A 129 14.04 -2.43 14.53
CA TYR A 129 14.30 -2.53 15.97
C TYR A 129 15.58 -3.31 16.29
N GLY A 130 15.83 -4.43 15.60
CA GLY A 130 17.06 -5.20 15.77
C GLY A 130 18.32 -4.44 15.35
N ASN A 131 18.23 -3.59 14.33
CA ASN A 131 19.33 -2.70 13.95
C ASN A 131 19.62 -1.64 15.04
N GLU A 132 18.59 -1.08 15.65
CA GLU A 132 18.72 -0.12 16.77
C GLU A 132 19.36 -0.78 18.01
N LYS A 133 19.07 -2.05 18.24
CA LYS A 133 19.62 -2.84 19.35
C LYS A 133 20.96 -3.53 19.03
N ASN A 134 21.57 -3.24 17.87
CA ASN A 134 22.82 -3.85 17.39
C ASN A 134 22.79 -5.38 17.22
N VAL A 135 21.59 -5.97 17.05
CA VAL A 135 21.44 -7.42 16.83
C VAL A 135 21.88 -7.83 15.42
N LYS A 136 22.05 -6.88 14.49
CA LYS A 136 22.39 -7.16 13.08
C LYS A 136 23.65 -7.99 12.90
N GLU A 137 24.61 -7.92 13.85
CA GLU A 137 25.91 -8.62 13.74
C GLU A 137 25.75 -10.14 13.79
N ILE A 138 24.66 -10.65 14.40
CA ILE A 138 24.38 -12.10 14.47
C ILE A 138 24.23 -12.74 13.08
N VAL A 139 23.87 -11.97 12.06
CA VAL A 139 23.76 -12.46 10.69
C VAL A 139 25.08 -13.04 10.18
N ASN A 140 26.21 -12.50 10.61
CA ASN A 140 27.54 -12.96 10.22
C ASN A 140 27.86 -14.37 10.72
N ASP A 141 27.17 -14.80 11.78
CA ASP A 141 27.33 -16.14 12.36
C ASP A 141 26.56 -17.22 11.61
N TYR A 142 25.75 -16.85 10.64
CA TYR A 142 24.86 -17.76 9.92
C TYR A 142 24.90 -17.55 8.41
N THR A 143 24.72 -18.64 7.67
CA THR A 143 24.54 -18.66 6.22
C THR A 143 23.18 -19.26 5.91
N LYS A 144 22.37 -18.56 5.10
CA LYS A 144 21.07 -19.08 4.62
C LYS A 144 21.30 -20.30 3.74
N ILE A 145 20.57 -21.37 4.01
CA ILE A 145 20.57 -22.61 3.23
C ILE A 145 19.29 -22.73 2.41
N ASP A 146 18.12 -22.56 3.08
CA ASP A 146 16.81 -22.75 2.44
C ASP A 146 15.75 -21.94 3.16
N GLU A 147 14.55 -21.86 2.56
CA GLU A 147 13.38 -21.29 3.20
C GLU A 147 12.10 -22.01 2.79
N ILE A 148 11.15 -22.02 3.69
CA ILE A 148 9.77 -22.41 3.41
C ILE A 148 8.95 -21.15 3.48
N PRO A 149 8.47 -20.60 2.33
CA PRO A 149 7.72 -19.36 2.27
C PRO A 149 6.44 -19.43 3.12
N PHE A 150 5.85 -18.25 3.36
CA PHE A 150 4.58 -18.18 4.09
C PHE A 150 3.49 -18.92 3.34
N ASP A 151 2.81 -19.80 4.08
CA ASP A 151 1.69 -20.60 3.59
C ASP A 151 0.42 -20.20 4.35
N TYR A 152 -0.60 -19.79 3.63
CA TYR A 152 -1.88 -19.35 4.22
C TYR A 152 -2.64 -20.46 4.95
N THR A 153 -2.45 -21.72 4.57
CA THR A 153 -3.06 -22.87 5.24
C THR A 153 -2.34 -23.16 6.55
N ARG A 154 -1.01 -23.17 6.53
CA ARG A 154 -0.18 -23.43 7.71
C ARG A 154 0.05 -22.18 8.57
N LYS A 155 -0.23 -20.98 8.05
CA LYS A 155 -0.04 -19.66 8.69
C LYS A 155 1.33 -19.47 9.34
N ARG A 156 2.38 -20.04 8.72
CA ARG A 156 3.76 -19.97 9.20
C ARG A 156 4.75 -19.97 8.04
N MET A 157 5.93 -19.46 8.32
CA MET A 157 7.09 -19.50 7.43
C MET A 157 8.34 -19.92 8.19
N SER A 158 9.29 -20.48 7.48
CA SER A 158 10.54 -20.97 8.08
C SER A 158 11.74 -20.59 7.25
N VAL A 159 12.86 -20.34 7.92
CA VAL A 159 14.16 -20.13 7.29
C VAL A 159 15.14 -21.14 7.88
N VAL A 160 15.88 -21.81 7.01
CA VAL A 160 16.93 -22.75 7.39
C VAL A 160 18.28 -22.08 7.21
N VAL A 161 19.06 -22.07 8.28
CA VAL A 161 20.40 -21.48 8.29
C VAL A 161 21.44 -22.47 8.79
N LYS A 162 22.66 -22.31 8.36
CA LYS A 162 23.82 -23.04 8.86
C LYS A 162 24.64 -22.11 9.73
N SER A 163 24.99 -22.53 10.92
CA SER A 163 25.89 -21.80 11.79
C SER A 163 27.33 -21.90 11.27
N ASN A 164 28.00 -20.76 11.13
CA ASN A 164 29.39 -20.68 10.70
C ASN A 164 30.36 -21.11 11.82
N LYS A 165 29.90 -21.11 13.10
CA LYS A 165 30.72 -21.45 14.26
C LYS A 165 30.83 -22.97 14.48
N ASN A 166 29.73 -23.70 14.34
CA ASN A 166 29.66 -25.13 14.67
C ASN A 166 29.17 -26.03 13.54
N ASN A 167 29.01 -25.48 12.34
CA ASN A 167 28.46 -26.17 11.15
C ASN A 167 27.07 -26.82 11.36
N GLY A 168 26.38 -26.52 12.46
CA GLY A 168 25.05 -27.01 12.76
C GLY A 168 23.97 -26.29 11.95
N TYR A 169 22.90 -27.02 11.61
CA TYR A 169 21.74 -26.46 10.94
C TYR A 169 20.69 -26.05 11.97
N ARG A 170 20.02 -24.92 11.73
CA ARG A 170 18.88 -24.45 12.53
C ARG A 170 17.77 -23.99 11.60
N MET A 171 16.54 -24.26 12.01
CA MET A 171 15.34 -23.77 11.35
C MET A 171 14.61 -22.81 12.27
N PHE A 172 14.46 -21.57 11.84
CA PHE A 172 13.69 -20.55 12.54
C PHE A 172 12.32 -20.42 11.88
N THR A 173 11.27 -20.71 12.65
CA THR A 173 9.89 -20.65 12.18
C THR A 173 9.13 -19.55 12.92
N LYS A 174 8.38 -18.74 12.20
CA LYS A 174 7.41 -17.79 12.77
C LYS A 174 6.04 -17.98 12.15
N GLY A 175 5.00 -17.63 12.88
CA GLY A 175 3.63 -17.78 12.40
C GLY A 175 2.60 -17.41 13.46
N ALA A 176 1.35 -17.72 13.18
CA ALA A 176 0.26 -17.56 14.15
C ALA A 176 0.50 -18.45 15.38
N LEU A 177 0.22 -17.90 16.56
CA LEU A 177 0.52 -18.56 17.84
C LEU A 177 -0.07 -19.98 17.91
N GLU A 178 -1.34 -20.12 17.53
CA GLU A 178 -2.05 -21.41 17.58
C GLU A 178 -1.42 -22.46 16.66
N GLU A 179 -0.90 -22.03 15.51
CA GLU A 179 -0.27 -22.92 14.54
C GLU A 179 1.17 -23.30 14.92
N ILE A 180 1.87 -22.41 15.63
CA ILE A 180 3.19 -22.72 16.18
C ILE A 180 3.05 -23.68 17.36
N LEU A 181 2.12 -23.47 18.28
CA LEU A 181 1.88 -24.35 19.43
C LEU A 181 1.56 -25.79 19.01
N LYS A 182 0.80 -26.00 17.92
CA LYS A 182 0.49 -27.34 17.40
C LYS A 182 1.71 -28.18 17.01
N VAL A 183 2.84 -27.53 16.71
CA VAL A 183 4.06 -28.22 16.26
C VAL A 183 5.19 -28.17 17.28
N CYS A 184 5.03 -27.41 18.35
CA CYS A 184 5.99 -27.33 19.43
C CYS A 184 5.77 -28.51 20.40
N THR A 185 6.85 -29.16 20.77
CA THR A 185 6.86 -30.20 21.83
C THR A 185 7.60 -29.72 23.06
N LYS A 186 8.40 -28.68 22.94
CA LYS A 186 9.24 -28.13 24.02
C LYS A 186 9.15 -26.61 24.09
N VAL A 187 9.35 -26.12 25.29
CA VAL A 187 9.43 -24.68 25.57
C VAL A 187 10.74 -24.36 26.28
N LYS A 188 11.38 -23.25 25.90
CA LYS A 188 12.58 -22.75 26.55
C LYS A 188 12.28 -21.47 27.32
N TYR A 189 12.57 -21.46 28.60
CA TYR A 189 12.53 -20.25 29.44
C TYR A 189 13.58 -20.34 30.55
N ASN A 190 14.07 -19.20 30.99
CA ASN A 190 15.14 -19.11 32.00
C ASN A 190 16.36 -19.99 31.68
N GLY A 191 16.70 -20.17 30.42
CA GLY A 191 17.82 -21.03 29.99
C GLY A 191 17.55 -22.52 30.00
N HIS A 192 16.42 -22.99 30.54
CA HIS A 192 16.03 -24.41 30.60
C HIS A 192 15.04 -24.74 29.50
N VAL A 193 15.14 -25.97 28.99
CA VAL A 193 14.24 -26.54 28.02
C VAL A 193 13.34 -27.56 28.69
N ASN A 194 12.03 -27.34 28.67
CA ASN A 194 11.03 -28.19 29.27
C ASN A 194 10.08 -28.78 28.23
N GLU A 195 9.40 -29.86 28.54
CA GLU A 195 8.30 -30.33 27.69
C GLU A 195 7.14 -29.35 27.72
N LEU A 196 6.53 -29.11 26.56
CA LEU A 196 5.33 -28.26 26.44
C LEU A 196 4.12 -29.07 26.89
N THR A 197 3.51 -28.68 28.00
CA THR A 197 2.27 -29.29 28.51
C THR A 197 1.05 -28.47 28.07
N PRO A 198 -0.15 -29.07 27.99
CA PRO A 198 -1.38 -28.36 27.61
C PRO A 198 -1.84 -27.31 28.62
N GLU A 199 -1.25 -27.27 29.81
CA GLU A 199 -1.46 -26.25 30.82
C GLU A 199 -0.47 -25.10 30.58
#